data_306b5fa2aeaf0d1c9626d075924d2010
#
_entry.id   306b5fa2aeaf0d1c9626d075924d2010
#
_cell.length_a   1.000
_cell.length_b   1.000
_cell.length_c   1.000
_cell.angle_alpha   90.00
_cell.angle_beta   90.00
_cell.angle_gamma   90.00
#
_symmetry.space_group_name_H-M   'P 1'
#
loop_
_entity.id
_entity.type
_entity.pdbx_description
1 polymer ?
#
loop_
_entity_poly.entity_id
_entity_poly.type
_entity_poly.pdbx_seq_one_letter_code
_entity_poly.pdbx_strand_id
1 'polypeptide(L)'
;MKVVLESSSLFFKDYTGIPFYILNLHRALLNNVDADPILGFRLKKKFKSKSEQQKELLKNNHAWYFGNFLWPNQKMDVAHSLHTPFLNLKGALKVATVHDLAVHLPEFEKFDFATPYFKEKRFKLFEEFTKKADALITVSEATKQDFLKFFDFPEDRIHAVPLAPSQFSVQQSTGDSQVILNTYNLRDNTYFLFVGGVSLRKNTFNLIKGYHLSKSKKDIKLVITGKIQDAYEKEIREYIVANHLENHIIITNYLNKNDLQALYKHAKAFLFPTFYEGFGIPILEAMHHGLPVLTSTTGAAPETSCGHAVLVDPFDPESIGNGIDQLDSVDKNQVEAAKKYAEGHTWEGTAKMTVDVYKKYL
;
A
#
# COMPACT_ATOMS: atom_id res chain seq x y z
N MET A 1 -16.16 22.89 -0.17
CA MET A 1 -17.12 21.78 0.00
C MET A 1 -16.86 21.05 1.29
N LYS A 2 -17.89 20.66 2.04
CA LYS A 2 -17.75 19.85 3.27
C LYS A 2 -17.71 18.38 2.92
N VAL A 3 -16.63 17.70 3.30
CA VAL A 3 -16.36 16.31 2.95
C VAL A 3 -16.30 15.46 4.21
N VAL A 4 -17.11 14.40 4.32
CA VAL A 4 -16.92 13.39 5.34
C VAL A 4 -16.21 12.17 4.77
N LEU A 5 -15.06 11.83 5.36
CA LEU A 5 -14.27 10.65 5.03
C LEU A 5 -14.62 9.52 5.99
N GLU A 6 -15.14 8.41 5.49
CA GLU A 6 -15.39 7.23 6.32
C GLU A 6 -14.07 6.64 6.83
N SER A 7 -13.82 6.76 8.11
CA SER A 7 -12.52 6.54 8.73
C SER A 7 -12.52 5.46 9.82
N SER A 8 -13.56 4.61 9.88
CA SER A 8 -13.69 3.59 10.94
C SER A 8 -12.55 2.55 10.93
N SER A 9 -11.83 2.43 9.82
CA SER A 9 -10.63 1.57 9.71
C SER A 9 -9.46 2.07 10.56
N LEU A 10 -9.43 3.35 10.94
CA LEU A 10 -8.44 3.90 11.88
C LEU A 10 -8.54 3.31 13.30
N PHE A 11 -9.63 2.57 13.61
CA PHE A 11 -9.77 1.82 14.85
C PHE A 11 -9.28 0.36 14.75
N PHE A 12 -8.60 -0.03 13.69
CA PHE A 12 -7.87 -1.29 13.65
C PHE A 12 -6.57 -1.21 14.47
N LYS A 13 -6.04 -2.37 14.89
CA LYS A 13 -4.80 -2.42 15.69
C LYS A 13 -3.57 -2.00 14.86
N ASP A 14 -3.56 -2.39 13.59
CA ASP A 14 -2.42 -2.21 12.70
C ASP A 14 -2.65 -1.02 11.75
N TYR A 15 -1.75 -0.05 11.76
CA TYR A 15 -1.78 1.12 10.88
C TYR A 15 -0.95 0.86 9.62
N THR A 16 -1.44 -0.06 8.77
CA THR A 16 -0.82 -0.38 7.47
C THR A 16 -1.84 -0.21 6.36
N GLY A 17 -1.39 0.06 5.14
CA GLY A 17 -2.24 0.15 3.96
C GLY A 17 -3.37 1.19 4.10
N ILE A 18 -4.62 0.73 4.25
CA ILE A 18 -5.81 1.60 4.24
C ILE A 18 -5.83 2.66 5.34
N PRO A 19 -5.56 2.37 6.64
CA PRO A 19 -5.42 3.41 7.65
C PRO A 19 -4.42 4.49 7.27
N PHE A 20 -3.31 4.09 6.65
CA PHE A 20 -2.29 5.00 6.18
C PHE A 20 -2.79 5.91 5.05
N TYR A 21 -3.49 5.35 4.06
CA TYR A 21 -4.16 6.11 2.99
C TYR A 21 -5.11 7.16 3.56
N ILE A 22 -6.00 6.76 4.49
CA ILE A 22 -6.98 7.65 5.11
C ILE A 22 -6.30 8.86 5.78
N LEU A 23 -5.23 8.62 6.54
CA LEU A 23 -4.53 9.67 7.27
C LEU A 23 -3.83 10.67 6.34
N ASN A 24 -3.15 10.16 5.32
CA ASN A 24 -2.43 11.03 4.40
C ASN A 24 -3.39 11.83 3.51
N LEU A 25 -4.44 11.18 2.99
CA LEU A 25 -5.47 11.88 2.22
C LEU A 25 -6.17 12.96 3.06
N HIS A 26 -6.56 12.63 4.30
CA HIS A 26 -7.18 13.63 5.20
C HIS A 26 -6.25 14.81 5.46
N ARG A 27 -4.98 14.58 5.77
CA ARG A 27 -4.00 15.66 6.00
C ARG A 27 -3.81 16.54 4.77
N ALA A 28 -3.72 15.93 3.60
CA ALA A 28 -3.56 16.68 2.35
C ALA A 28 -4.82 17.47 1.99
N LEU A 29 -6.02 16.94 2.26
CA LEU A 29 -7.28 17.65 2.07
C LEU A 29 -7.44 18.82 3.03
N LEU A 30 -6.92 18.78 4.26
CA LEU A 30 -6.93 19.93 5.19
C LEU A 30 -6.17 21.14 4.63
N ASN A 31 -5.19 20.93 3.76
CA ASN A 31 -4.43 21.99 3.11
C ASN A 31 -5.04 22.40 1.75
N ASN A 32 -6.12 21.77 1.32
CA ASN A 32 -6.80 22.09 0.06
C ASN A 32 -7.90 23.12 0.30
N VAL A 33 -7.81 24.25 -0.37
CA VAL A 33 -8.75 25.39 -0.20
C VAL A 33 -10.20 25.08 -0.60
N ASP A 34 -10.41 24.06 -1.42
CA ASP A 34 -11.73 23.69 -1.93
C ASP A 34 -12.43 22.62 -1.07
N ALA A 35 -11.74 22.03 -0.11
CA ALA A 35 -12.26 20.97 0.74
C ALA A 35 -12.15 21.31 2.24
N ASP A 36 -13.21 20.98 2.98
CA ASP A 36 -13.27 21.01 4.45
C ASP A 36 -13.54 19.57 4.95
N PRO A 37 -12.47 18.75 5.11
CA PRO A 37 -12.62 17.36 5.43
C PRO A 37 -12.84 17.12 6.93
N ILE A 38 -13.75 16.21 7.25
CA ILE A 38 -13.92 15.65 8.59
C ILE A 38 -13.76 14.12 8.57
N LEU A 39 -13.26 13.56 9.67
CA LEU A 39 -13.21 12.12 9.87
C LEU A 39 -14.55 11.59 10.36
N GLY A 40 -15.16 10.67 9.62
CA GLY A 40 -16.42 10.01 9.98
C GLY A 40 -16.19 8.65 10.62
N PHE A 41 -16.73 8.43 11.83
CA PHE A 41 -16.57 7.15 12.55
C PHE A 41 -17.92 6.53 12.89
N ARG A 42 -18.04 5.21 12.74
CA ARG A 42 -19.22 4.46 13.20
C ARG A 42 -19.45 4.67 14.70
N LEU A 43 -20.64 5.03 15.11
CA LEU A 43 -20.99 5.33 16.50
C LEU A 43 -20.58 4.21 17.48
N LYS A 44 -20.71 2.93 17.08
CA LYS A 44 -20.27 1.79 17.88
C LYS A 44 -18.78 1.81 18.26
N LYS A 45 -17.94 2.55 17.54
CA LYS A 45 -16.52 2.73 17.86
C LYS A 45 -16.29 3.74 18.99
N LYS A 46 -17.26 4.64 19.26
CA LYS A 46 -17.20 5.61 20.34
C LYS A 46 -17.03 4.94 21.71
N PHE A 47 -17.68 3.81 21.90
CA PHE A 47 -17.74 3.08 23.17
C PHE A 47 -16.61 2.05 23.35
N LYS A 48 -15.71 1.92 22.39
CA LYS A 48 -14.56 1.04 22.51
C LYS A 48 -13.37 1.74 23.16
N SER A 49 -12.56 0.95 23.89
CA SER A 49 -11.24 1.40 24.36
C SER A 49 -10.40 1.90 23.18
N LYS A 50 -9.61 2.95 23.40
CA LYS A 50 -8.84 3.66 22.39
C LYS A 50 -7.36 3.70 22.77
N SER A 51 -6.49 3.44 21.80
CA SER A 51 -5.07 3.71 21.93
C SER A 51 -4.79 5.23 22.00
N GLU A 52 -3.63 5.64 22.48
CA GLU A 52 -3.24 7.06 22.50
C GLU A 52 -3.27 7.68 21.10
N GLN A 53 -2.84 6.93 20.08
CA GLN A 53 -2.91 7.37 18.69
C GLN A 53 -4.37 7.63 18.23
N GLN A 54 -5.30 6.77 18.63
CA GLN A 54 -6.73 6.97 18.32
C GLN A 54 -7.33 8.14 19.10
N LYS A 55 -6.89 8.37 20.33
CA LYS A 55 -7.29 9.57 21.11
C LYS A 55 -6.79 10.86 20.44
N GLU A 56 -5.56 10.83 19.92
CA GLU A 56 -4.99 11.97 19.19
C GLU A 56 -5.79 12.29 17.91
N LEU A 57 -6.19 11.27 17.16
CA LEU A 57 -7.04 11.45 15.97
C LEU A 57 -8.38 12.12 16.30
N LEU A 58 -8.95 11.84 17.47
CA LEU A 58 -10.21 12.42 17.92
C LEU A 58 -10.09 13.88 18.41
N LYS A 59 -8.90 14.44 18.48
CA LYS A 59 -8.70 15.88 18.68
C LYS A 59 -8.97 16.69 17.40
N ASN A 60 -8.88 16.03 16.22
CA ASN A 60 -9.22 16.64 14.95
C ASN A 60 -10.74 16.76 14.78
N ASN A 61 -11.16 17.58 13.83
CA ASN A 61 -12.57 17.69 13.46
C ASN A 61 -13.11 16.32 13.00
N HIS A 62 -14.08 15.78 13.74
CA HIS A 62 -14.65 14.47 13.47
C HIS A 62 -16.15 14.41 13.78
N ALA A 63 -16.80 13.41 13.20
CA ALA A 63 -18.20 13.10 13.49
C ALA A 63 -18.41 11.60 13.69
N TRP A 64 -19.44 11.27 14.46
CA TRP A 64 -19.91 9.89 14.64
C TRP A 64 -21.14 9.66 13.78
N TYR A 65 -21.30 8.47 13.21
CA TYR A 65 -22.47 8.18 12.41
C TYR A 65 -23.14 6.85 12.78
N PHE A 66 -24.46 6.81 12.58
CA PHE A 66 -25.29 5.63 12.68
C PHE A 66 -26.38 5.69 11.61
N GLY A 67 -26.40 4.72 10.70
CA GLY A 67 -27.28 4.77 9.53
C GLY A 67 -27.07 6.03 8.71
N ASN A 68 -28.15 6.82 8.58
CA ASN A 68 -28.16 8.09 7.82
C ASN A 68 -27.91 9.33 8.69
N PHE A 69 -27.60 9.13 9.96
CA PHE A 69 -27.43 10.20 10.92
C PHE A 69 -25.98 10.46 11.26
N LEU A 70 -25.56 11.73 11.16
CA LEU A 70 -24.24 12.20 11.53
C LEU A 70 -24.33 13.02 12.82
N TRP A 71 -23.43 12.79 13.79
CA TRP A 71 -23.38 13.51 15.04
C TRP A 71 -21.98 14.09 15.32
N PRO A 72 -21.82 15.42 15.51
CA PRO A 72 -22.89 16.42 15.44
C PRO A 72 -23.55 16.48 14.07
N ASN A 73 -24.84 16.85 14.06
CA ASN A 73 -25.61 16.93 12.82
C ASN A 73 -25.12 18.12 11.98
N GLN A 74 -24.67 17.84 10.77
CA GLN A 74 -24.23 18.83 9.81
C GLN A 74 -24.44 18.36 8.38
N LYS A 75 -24.74 19.30 7.48
CA LYS A 75 -24.86 18.99 6.06
C LYS A 75 -23.48 18.74 5.46
N MET A 76 -23.35 17.65 4.72
CA MET A 76 -22.17 17.32 3.94
C MET A 76 -22.46 17.43 2.45
N ASP A 77 -21.51 17.96 1.70
CA ASP A 77 -21.59 17.98 0.24
C ASP A 77 -21.13 16.65 -0.33
N VAL A 78 -20.12 16.01 0.28
CA VAL A 78 -19.56 14.73 -0.14
C VAL A 78 -19.49 13.74 1.02
N ALA A 79 -19.90 12.50 0.77
CA ALA A 79 -19.69 11.34 1.63
C ALA A 79 -18.76 10.35 0.93
N HIS A 80 -17.48 10.31 1.31
CA HIS A 80 -16.49 9.46 0.70
C HIS A 80 -16.22 8.21 1.54
N SER A 81 -16.55 7.06 0.98
CA SER A 81 -16.29 5.74 1.56
C SER A 81 -14.89 5.25 1.16
N LEU A 82 -13.96 5.23 2.10
CA LEU A 82 -12.56 4.92 1.82
C LEU A 82 -12.24 3.42 1.85
N HIS A 83 -13.08 2.57 2.43
CA HIS A 83 -12.87 1.11 2.51
C HIS A 83 -14.06 0.33 3.05
N THR A 84 -15.11 0.97 3.48
CA THR A 84 -16.24 0.36 4.19
C THR A 84 -17.55 0.73 3.51
N PRO A 85 -18.70 0.13 3.88
CA PRO A 85 -20.00 0.53 3.35
C PRO A 85 -20.25 2.03 3.51
N PHE A 86 -21.01 2.59 2.58
CA PHE A 86 -21.31 4.03 2.54
C PHE A 86 -21.85 4.60 3.85
N LEU A 87 -21.45 5.82 4.12
CA LEU A 87 -22.22 6.75 4.93
C LEU A 87 -23.44 7.17 4.08
N ASN A 88 -24.60 6.67 4.46
CA ASN A 88 -25.81 6.94 3.68
C ASN A 88 -26.43 8.29 4.06
N LEU A 89 -25.70 9.38 3.80
CA LEU A 89 -26.14 10.75 4.06
C LEU A 89 -27.02 11.25 2.91
N LYS A 90 -28.21 11.75 3.26
CA LYS A 90 -29.15 12.27 2.26
C LYS A 90 -28.63 13.57 1.64
N GLY A 91 -28.62 13.64 0.31
CA GLY A 91 -28.21 14.81 -0.46
C GLY A 91 -26.71 15.06 -0.54
N ALA A 92 -25.86 14.15 -0.02
CA ALA A 92 -24.42 14.19 -0.25
C ALA A 92 -24.04 13.36 -1.47
N LEU A 93 -23.09 13.85 -2.26
CA LEU A 93 -22.42 13.09 -3.31
C LEU A 93 -21.73 11.87 -2.69
N LYS A 94 -21.99 10.68 -3.23
CA LYS A 94 -21.43 9.42 -2.74
C LYS A 94 -20.27 8.98 -3.59
N VAL A 95 -19.08 9.06 -3.03
CA VAL A 95 -17.85 8.58 -3.65
C VAL A 95 -17.30 7.38 -2.88
N ALA A 96 -16.73 6.40 -3.56
CA ALA A 96 -16.02 5.30 -2.90
C ALA A 96 -14.66 5.05 -3.51
N THR A 97 -13.68 4.66 -2.67
CA THR A 97 -12.36 4.22 -3.12
C THR A 97 -12.26 2.70 -3.15
N VAL A 98 -11.80 2.17 -4.29
CA VAL A 98 -11.43 0.77 -4.50
C VAL A 98 -9.91 0.66 -4.48
N HIS A 99 -9.37 -0.11 -3.51
CA HIS A 99 -7.91 -0.25 -3.32
C HIS A 99 -7.31 -1.42 -4.08
N ASP A 100 -7.98 -2.55 -4.14
CA ASP A 100 -7.56 -3.74 -4.87
C ASP A 100 -8.71 -4.75 -5.04
N LEU A 101 -8.54 -5.68 -5.96
CA LEU A 101 -9.42 -6.81 -6.21
C LEU A 101 -8.70 -8.16 -6.11
N ALA A 102 -7.49 -8.22 -5.56
CA ALA A 102 -6.65 -9.42 -5.52
C ALA A 102 -7.40 -10.70 -5.13
N VAL A 103 -8.32 -10.61 -4.15
CA VAL A 103 -9.08 -11.76 -3.64
C VAL A 103 -10.17 -12.27 -4.57
N HIS A 104 -10.45 -11.56 -5.67
CA HIS A 104 -11.50 -11.91 -6.65
C HIS A 104 -10.92 -12.33 -8.00
N LEU A 105 -9.65 -12.06 -8.25
CA LEU A 105 -9.01 -12.37 -9.52
C LEU A 105 -8.78 -13.88 -9.66
N PRO A 106 -9.26 -14.52 -10.76
CA PRO A 106 -9.18 -15.97 -10.94
C PRO A 106 -7.75 -16.52 -10.89
N GLU A 107 -6.78 -15.77 -11.41
CA GLU A 107 -5.37 -16.14 -11.41
C GLU A 107 -4.78 -16.31 -10.00
N PHE A 108 -5.43 -15.74 -8.98
CA PHE A 108 -5.00 -15.84 -7.58
C PHE A 108 -5.87 -16.77 -6.73
N GLU A 109 -6.88 -17.41 -7.31
CA GLU A 109 -7.80 -18.28 -6.56
C GLU A 109 -7.07 -19.42 -5.85
N LYS A 110 -6.07 -20.02 -6.52
CA LYS A 110 -5.25 -21.11 -6.00
C LYS A 110 -4.38 -20.73 -4.78
N PHE A 111 -4.18 -19.46 -4.52
CA PHE A 111 -3.30 -18.98 -3.45
C PHE A 111 -4.00 -18.72 -2.12
N ASP A 112 -5.31 -18.88 -2.04
CA ASP A 112 -6.10 -18.67 -0.81
C ASP A 112 -5.71 -17.40 -0.01
N PHE A 113 -5.64 -16.25 -0.69
CA PHE A 113 -5.27 -14.96 -0.08
C PHE A 113 -6.25 -14.51 1.02
N ALA A 114 -7.46 -15.06 1.04
CA ALA A 114 -8.50 -14.69 1.97
C ALA A 114 -9.53 -15.83 2.15
N THR A 115 -10.14 -15.88 3.34
CA THR A 115 -11.22 -16.81 3.61
C THR A 115 -12.42 -16.58 2.70
N PRO A 116 -13.23 -17.61 2.39
CA PRO A 116 -14.46 -17.46 1.60
C PRO A 116 -15.39 -16.36 2.14
N TYR A 117 -15.54 -16.27 3.46
CA TYR A 117 -16.31 -15.21 4.12
C TYR A 117 -15.78 -13.81 3.80
N PHE A 118 -14.47 -13.63 3.80
CA PHE A 118 -13.86 -12.34 3.48
C PHE A 118 -14.05 -11.98 2.01
N LYS A 119 -13.87 -12.95 1.10
CA LYS A 119 -14.11 -12.78 -0.35
C LYS A 119 -15.56 -12.34 -0.60
N GLU A 120 -16.53 -13.05 -0.06
CA GLU A 120 -17.96 -12.72 -0.20
C GLU A 120 -18.29 -11.34 0.37
N LYS A 121 -17.76 -11.01 1.54
CA LYS A 121 -17.97 -9.70 2.16
C LYS A 121 -17.41 -8.55 1.33
N ARG A 122 -16.26 -8.73 0.70
CA ARG A 122 -15.66 -7.73 -0.19
C ARG A 122 -16.47 -7.59 -1.47
N PHE A 123 -16.91 -8.71 -2.05
CA PHE A 123 -17.76 -8.70 -3.24
C PHE A 123 -19.06 -7.93 -3.00
N LYS A 124 -19.77 -8.22 -1.91
CA LYS A 124 -20.99 -7.49 -1.51
C LYS A 124 -20.75 -5.99 -1.30
N LEU A 125 -19.58 -5.62 -0.80
CA LEU A 125 -19.20 -4.21 -0.66
C LEU A 125 -19.07 -3.53 -2.03
N PHE A 126 -18.43 -4.18 -2.98
CA PHE A 126 -18.29 -3.64 -4.33
C PHE A 126 -19.63 -3.60 -5.08
N GLU A 127 -20.50 -4.60 -4.92
CA GLU A 127 -21.88 -4.53 -5.40
C GLU A 127 -22.66 -3.34 -4.78
N GLU A 128 -22.42 -3.03 -3.50
CA GLU A 128 -23.02 -1.85 -2.89
C GLU A 128 -22.49 -0.57 -3.54
N PHE A 129 -21.20 -0.52 -3.88
CA PHE A 129 -20.60 0.61 -4.58
C PHE A 129 -21.24 0.83 -5.96
N THR A 130 -21.43 -0.24 -6.74
CA THR A 130 -22.09 -0.10 -8.07
C THR A 130 -23.52 0.42 -7.98
N LYS A 131 -24.25 0.08 -6.92
CA LYS A 131 -25.66 0.48 -6.74
C LYS A 131 -25.83 1.89 -6.17
N LYS A 132 -24.84 2.42 -5.45
CA LYS A 132 -25.02 3.64 -4.64
C LYS A 132 -24.04 4.76 -4.93
N ALA A 133 -22.88 4.47 -5.55
CA ALA A 133 -21.89 5.49 -5.82
C ALA A 133 -22.31 6.39 -6.98
N ASP A 134 -22.11 7.68 -6.82
CA ASP A 134 -22.18 8.64 -7.91
C ASP A 134 -20.88 8.61 -8.72
N ALA A 135 -19.73 8.38 -8.07
CA ALA A 135 -18.44 8.15 -8.71
C ALA A 135 -17.56 7.18 -7.88
N LEU A 136 -16.64 6.49 -8.55
CA LEU A 136 -15.63 5.65 -7.93
C LEU A 136 -14.24 6.24 -8.17
N ILE A 137 -13.38 6.10 -7.16
CA ILE A 137 -11.94 6.34 -7.25
C ILE A 137 -11.25 4.99 -7.14
N THR A 138 -10.35 4.68 -8.05
CA THR A 138 -9.42 3.56 -7.96
C THR A 138 -8.02 4.10 -7.72
N VAL A 139 -7.17 3.33 -7.05
CA VAL A 139 -5.81 3.79 -6.72
C VAL A 139 -4.83 3.66 -7.88
N SER A 140 -5.26 3.02 -8.97
CA SER A 140 -4.50 2.83 -10.21
C SER A 140 -5.45 2.55 -11.38
N GLU A 141 -4.97 2.70 -12.60
CA GLU A 141 -5.72 2.28 -13.79
C GLU A 141 -5.87 0.75 -13.83
N ALA A 142 -4.84 0.00 -13.42
CA ALA A 142 -4.92 -1.45 -13.28
C ALA A 142 -6.08 -1.87 -12.36
N THR A 143 -6.25 -1.23 -11.20
CA THR A 143 -7.39 -1.50 -10.29
C THR A 143 -8.73 -1.12 -10.91
N LYS A 144 -8.80 -0.06 -11.73
CA LYS A 144 -10.00 0.31 -12.48
C LYS A 144 -10.38 -0.79 -13.48
N GLN A 145 -9.42 -1.25 -14.26
CA GLN A 145 -9.66 -2.32 -15.23
C GLN A 145 -10.06 -3.63 -14.55
N ASP A 146 -9.44 -3.97 -13.43
CA ASP A 146 -9.84 -5.15 -12.65
C ASP A 146 -11.26 -5.02 -12.09
N PHE A 147 -11.66 -3.83 -11.62
CA PHE A 147 -13.02 -3.60 -11.13
C PHE A 147 -14.06 -3.82 -12.23
N LEU A 148 -13.82 -3.30 -13.43
CA LEU A 148 -14.72 -3.43 -14.58
C LEU A 148 -14.85 -4.87 -15.12
N LYS A 149 -13.92 -5.77 -14.79
CA LYS A 149 -14.06 -7.21 -15.12
C LYS A 149 -15.19 -7.90 -14.33
N PHE A 150 -15.49 -7.41 -13.13
CA PHE A 150 -16.43 -8.06 -12.20
C PHE A 150 -17.72 -7.29 -11.99
N PHE A 151 -17.70 -5.98 -12.21
CA PHE A 151 -18.80 -5.09 -11.84
C PHE A 151 -19.18 -4.18 -12.99
N ASP A 152 -20.48 -4.18 -13.29
CA ASP A 152 -21.05 -3.24 -14.26
C ASP A 152 -21.21 -1.86 -13.60
N PHE A 153 -20.38 -0.90 -14.03
CA PHE A 153 -20.42 0.48 -13.58
C PHE A 153 -19.94 1.39 -14.73
N PRO A 154 -20.53 2.58 -14.93
CA PRO A 154 -20.11 3.47 -16.01
C PRO A 154 -18.64 3.84 -15.92
N GLU A 155 -17.87 3.52 -16.95
CA GLU A 155 -16.42 3.71 -16.96
C GLU A 155 -16.01 5.18 -16.78
N ASP A 156 -16.80 6.12 -17.35
CA ASP A 156 -16.59 7.57 -17.25
C ASP A 156 -16.80 8.12 -15.83
N ARG A 157 -17.36 7.29 -14.93
CA ARG A 157 -17.56 7.58 -13.50
C ARG A 157 -16.54 6.89 -12.59
N ILE A 158 -15.55 6.19 -13.16
CA ILE A 158 -14.42 5.61 -12.42
C ILE A 158 -13.16 6.40 -12.76
N HIS A 159 -12.48 6.89 -11.73
CA HIS A 159 -11.29 7.73 -11.84
C HIS A 159 -10.09 7.10 -11.15
N ALA A 160 -9.03 6.83 -11.88
CA ALA A 160 -7.76 6.43 -11.30
C ALA A 160 -7.08 7.66 -10.66
N VAL A 161 -6.84 7.58 -9.36
CA VAL A 161 -6.16 8.61 -8.57
C VAL A 161 -4.96 7.97 -7.89
N PRO A 162 -3.75 8.13 -8.44
CA PRO A 162 -2.55 7.50 -7.90
C PRO A 162 -2.23 8.00 -6.49
N LEU A 163 -1.58 7.12 -5.76
CA LEU A 163 -1.13 7.39 -4.39
C LEU A 163 0.29 7.98 -4.40
N ALA A 164 0.77 8.34 -3.23
CA ALA A 164 2.11 8.87 -3.02
C ALA A 164 2.89 8.02 -2.00
N PRO A 165 4.22 8.13 -1.95
CA PRO A 165 5.03 7.56 -0.90
C PRO A 165 4.56 8.02 0.48
N SER A 166 4.88 7.26 1.52
CA SER A 166 4.55 7.71 2.86
C SER A 166 5.33 8.98 3.20
N GLN A 167 4.66 9.98 3.81
CA GLN A 167 5.36 11.18 4.29
C GLN A 167 6.49 10.83 5.25
N PHE A 168 6.45 9.65 5.86
CA PHE A 168 7.47 9.15 6.77
C PHE A 168 8.67 8.54 6.05
N SER A 169 8.51 8.01 4.83
CA SER A 169 9.65 7.57 4.03
C SER A 169 10.38 8.73 3.36
N VAL A 170 9.72 9.87 3.21
CA VAL A 170 10.24 11.07 2.54
C VAL A 170 10.96 12.04 3.51
N GLN A 171 10.58 12.05 4.79
CA GLN A 171 11.24 12.89 5.81
C GLN A 171 12.62 12.31 6.17
N GLN A 172 13.62 13.18 6.35
CA GLN A 172 14.92 12.72 6.82
C GLN A 172 14.79 12.05 8.19
N SER A 173 15.40 10.86 8.33
CA SER A 173 15.50 10.18 9.60
C SER A 173 16.28 11.04 10.58
N THR A 174 15.72 11.24 11.78
CA THR A 174 16.41 11.90 12.89
C THR A 174 17.23 10.91 13.73
N GLY A 175 17.14 9.60 13.42
CA GLY A 175 17.85 8.53 14.13
C GLY A 175 19.22 8.23 13.52
N ASP A 176 20.11 7.69 14.35
CA ASP A 176 21.38 7.15 13.89
C ASP A 176 21.14 5.83 13.13
N SER A 177 21.31 5.87 11.80
CA SER A 177 21.17 4.69 10.93
C SER A 177 22.12 3.55 11.33
N GLN A 178 23.27 3.87 11.97
CA GLN A 178 24.25 2.87 12.32
C GLN A 178 23.74 1.89 13.37
N VAL A 179 22.81 2.30 14.23
CA VAL A 179 22.24 1.42 15.27
C VAL A 179 21.54 0.22 14.63
N ILE A 180 20.63 0.45 13.67
CA ILE A 180 19.90 -0.64 13.02
C ILE A 180 20.80 -1.49 12.12
N LEU A 181 21.75 -0.87 11.42
CA LEU A 181 22.71 -1.59 10.59
C LEU A 181 23.57 -2.53 11.45
N ASN A 182 24.07 -2.06 12.59
CA ASN A 182 24.85 -2.86 13.52
C ASN A 182 24.02 -3.99 14.15
N THR A 183 22.74 -3.74 14.47
CA THR A 183 21.83 -4.75 15.04
C THR A 183 21.72 -5.99 14.16
N TYR A 184 21.70 -5.79 12.84
CA TYR A 184 21.58 -6.87 11.86
C TYR A 184 22.89 -7.21 11.12
N ASN A 185 24.02 -6.69 11.59
CA ASN A 185 25.34 -6.87 10.96
C ASN A 185 25.27 -6.57 9.44
N LEU A 186 24.73 -5.39 9.12
CA LEU A 186 24.60 -4.85 7.76
C LEU A 186 25.60 -3.70 7.55
N ARG A 187 25.95 -3.50 6.28
CA ARG A 187 26.74 -2.36 5.83
C ARG A 187 26.07 -1.74 4.62
N ASP A 188 26.49 -0.54 4.27
CA ASP A 188 26.02 0.16 3.09
C ASP A 188 26.19 -0.69 1.82
N ASN A 189 25.14 -0.76 1.00
CA ASN A 189 25.12 -1.50 -0.26
C ASN A 189 25.43 -3.02 -0.17
N THR A 190 25.28 -3.65 1.02
CA THR A 190 25.55 -5.08 1.20
C THR A 190 24.29 -5.94 1.33
N TYR A 191 23.11 -5.37 1.07
CA TYR A 191 21.86 -6.11 1.15
C TYR A 191 20.79 -5.58 0.20
N PHE A 192 19.95 -6.50 -0.24
CA PHE A 192 18.66 -6.20 -0.85
C PHE A 192 17.58 -6.03 0.23
N LEU A 193 16.65 -5.10 0.02
CA LEU A 193 15.56 -4.86 0.94
C LEU A 193 14.22 -5.31 0.33
N PHE A 194 13.43 -6.01 1.13
CA PHE A 194 12.01 -6.28 0.86
C PHE A 194 11.16 -5.78 2.04
N VAL A 195 10.10 -5.01 1.74
CA VAL A 195 9.16 -4.47 2.73
C VAL A 195 7.75 -5.01 2.47
N GLY A 196 7.23 -5.80 3.38
CA GLY A 196 5.89 -6.40 3.19
C GLY A 196 5.62 -7.57 4.13
N GLY A 197 6.65 -8.02 4.82
CA GLY A 197 6.58 -9.17 5.72
C GLY A 197 6.49 -10.51 4.99
N VAL A 198 6.35 -11.58 5.76
CA VAL A 198 6.20 -12.93 5.25
C VAL A 198 4.71 -13.21 5.03
N SER A 199 4.27 -13.22 3.80
CA SER A 199 2.89 -13.55 3.44
C SER A 199 2.79 -14.07 2.01
N LEU A 200 1.74 -14.85 1.74
CA LEU A 200 1.52 -15.44 0.44
C LEU A 200 1.36 -14.38 -0.65
N ARG A 201 0.47 -13.40 -0.45
CA ARG A 201 0.21 -12.34 -1.44
C ARG A 201 1.47 -11.52 -1.77
N LYS A 202 2.33 -11.30 -0.77
CA LYS A 202 3.62 -10.61 -0.95
C LYS A 202 4.69 -11.47 -1.61
N ASN A 203 4.39 -12.73 -1.88
CA ASN A 203 5.24 -13.65 -2.64
C ASN A 203 6.63 -13.87 -2.05
N THR A 204 6.73 -13.82 -0.72
CA THR A 204 8.01 -13.87 -0.02
C THR A 204 8.76 -15.18 -0.29
N PHE A 205 8.03 -16.28 -0.50
CA PHE A 205 8.66 -17.58 -0.75
C PHE A 205 9.33 -17.66 -2.13
N ASN A 206 8.68 -17.19 -3.21
CA ASN A 206 9.32 -17.16 -4.53
C ASN A 206 10.45 -16.10 -4.57
N LEU A 207 10.32 -14.99 -3.83
CA LEU A 207 11.45 -14.07 -3.65
C LEU A 207 12.67 -14.77 -3.05
N ILE A 208 12.50 -15.56 -2.00
CA ILE A 208 13.60 -16.32 -1.35
C ILE A 208 14.18 -17.33 -2.32
N LYS A 209 13.34 -18.07 -3.07
CA LYS A 209 13.80 -19.02 -4.10
C LYS A 209 14.58 -18.32 -5.22
N GLY A 210 14.05 -17.19 -5.74
CA GLY A 210 14.74 -16.41 -6.77
C GLY A 210 16.07 -15.83 -6.26
N TYR A 211 16.09 -15.30 -5.04
CA TYR A 211 17.34 -14.88 -4.41
C TYR A 211 18.34 -16.04 -4.27
N HIS A 212 17.90 -17.23 -3.90
CA HIS A 212 18.74 -18.44 -3.85
C HIS A 212 19.33 -18.78 -5.21
N LEU A 213 18.60 -18.63 -6.30
CA LEU A 213 19.04 -18.88 -7.67
C LEU A 213 19.98 -17.80 -8.22
N SER A 214 19.89 -16.56 -7.71
CA SER A 214 20.70 -15.44 -8.18
C SER A 214 22.19 -15.63 -7.86
N LYS A 215 23.05 -15.02 -8.68
CA LYS A 215 24.50 -14.97 -8.45
C LYS A 215 24.84 -14.06 -7.27
N SER A 216 24.03 -13.02 -7.06
CA SER A 216 24.21 -11.99 -6.04
C SER A 216 24.17 -12.52 -4.60
N LYS A 217 23.55 -13.70 -4.35
CA LYS A 217 23.45 -14.28 -2.98
C LYS A 217 24.80 -14.54 -2.32
N LYS A 218 25.90 -14.63 -3.10
CA LYS A 218 27.23 -14.89 -2.54
C LYS A 218 27.74 -13.75 -1.67
N ASP A 219 27.41 -12.51 -2.05
CA ASP A 219 28.00 -11.30 -1.47
C ASP A 219 26.99 -10.34 -0.86
N ILE A 220 25.71 -10.45 -1.27
CA ILE A 220 24.64 -9.52 -0.90
C ILE A 220 23.56 -10.23 -0.12
N LYS A 221 23.26 -9.80 1.10
CA LYS A 221 22.20 -10.37 1.94
C LYS A 221 20.81 -9.98 1.45
N LEU A 222 19.78 -10.75 1.82
CA LEU A 222 18.38 -10.38 1.67
C LEU A 222 17.77 -10.03 3.04
N VAL A 223 17.29 -8.80 3.18
CA VAL A 223 16.59 -8.32 4.38
C VAL A 223 15.09 -8.25 4.09
N ILE A 224 14.31 -9.00 4.84
CA ILE A 224 12.85 -9.06 4.76
C ILE A 224 12.29 -8.41 6.01
N THR A 225 11.55 -7.29 5.87
CA THR A 225 10.95 -6.59 7.00
C THR A 225 9.43 -6.54 6.90
N GLY A 226 8.77 -6.64 8.06
CA GLY A 226 7.32 -6.58 8.22
C GLY A 226 6.75 -7.75 9.01
N LYS A 227 5.41 -7.80 9.09
CA LYS A 227 4.71 -8.82 9.86
C LYS A 227 4.89 -10.20 9.22
N ILE A 228 5.16 -11.20 10.06
CA ILE A 228 5.19 -12.59 9.64
C ILE A 228 3.79 -13.18 9.82
N GLN A 229 3.31 -13.91 8.82
CA GLN A 229 2.09 -14.72 8.90
C GLN A 229 2.48 -16.16 9.27
N ASP A 230 2.09 -16.62 10.44
CA ASP A 230 2.48 -17.91 11.04
C ASP A 230 2.29 -19.11 10.10
N ALA A 231 1.25 -19.07 9.26
CA ALA A 231 0.96 -20.16 8.32
C ALA A 231 2.08 -20.44 7.31
N TYR A 232 2.89 -19.44 6.95
CA TYR A 232 3.95 -19.56 5.95
C TYR A 232 5.35 -19.51 6.53
N GLU A 233 5.49 -19.12 7.79
CA GLU A 233 6.79 -18.97 8.45
C GLU A 233 7.55 -20.29 8.48
N LYS A 234 6.86 -21.37 8.83
CA LYS A 234 7.49 -22.70 8.96
C LYS A 234 8.10 -23.15 7.65
N GLU A 235 7.34 -23.12 6.55
CA GLU A 235 7.81 -23.56 5.23
C GLU A 235 9.02 -22.75 4.75
N ILE A 236 8.98 -21.43 4.97
CA ILE A 236 10.07 -20.53 4.59
C ILE A 236 11.32 -20.81 5.41
N ARG A 237 11.20 -21.02 6.73
CA ARG A 237 12.35 -21.35 7.60
C ARG A 237 12.95 -22.71 7.28
N GLU A 238 12.11 -23.72 7.00
CA GLU A 238 12.57 -25.04 6.55
C GLU A 238 13.38 -24.93 5.24
N TYR A 239 12.88 -24.14 4.27
CA TYR A 239 13.60 -23.90 3.02
C TYR A 239 14.95 -23.18 3.24
N ILE A 240 14.99 -22.16 4.09
CA ILE A 240 16.21 -21.42 4.42
C ILE A 240 17.26 -22.37 5.00
N VAL A 241 16.90 -23.22 5.97
CA VAL A 241 17.80 -24.17 6.60
C VAL A 241 18.26 -25.25 5.62
N ALA A 242 17.33 -25.85 4.87
CA ALA A 242 17.64 -26.91 3.90
C ALA A 242 18.61 -26.47 2.79
N ASN A 243 18.68 -25.15 2.52
CA ASN A 243 19.53 -24.58 1.47
C ASN A 243 20.71 -23.76 2.01
N HIS A 244 20.99 -23.83 3.33
CA HIS A 244 22.10 -23.15 4.00
C HIS A 244 22.09 -21.62 3.80
N LEU A 245 20.90 -20.99 3.87
CA LEU A 245 20.69 -19.55 3.64
C LEU A 245 20.61 -18.74 4.94
N GLU A 246 20.79 -19.32 6.12
CA GLU A 246 20.62 -18.67 7.43
C GLU A 246 21.52 -17.45 7.62
N ASN A 247 22.70 -17.45 7.01
CA ASN A 247 23.64 -16.33 7.05
C ASN A 247 23.39 -15.29 5.95
N HIS A 248 22.52 -15.58 5.00
CA HIS A 248 22.24 -14.75 3.83
C HIS A 248 20.88 -14.03 3.92
N ILE A 249 19.93 -14.56 4.69
CA ILE A 249 18.57 -14.02 4.80
C ILE A 249 18.29 -13.55 6.23
N ILE A 250 17.86 -12.31 6.37
CA ILE A 250 17.51 -11.68 7.64
C ILE A 250 16.02 -11.34 7.61
N ILE A 251 15.25 -11.84 8.57
CA ILE A 251 13.84 -11.51 8.75
C ILE A 251 13.70 -10.71 10.05
N THR A 252 13.32 -9.43 9.93
CA THR A 252 13.41 -8.46 11.05
C THR A 252 12.11 -8.24 11.80
N ASN A 253 11.00 -8.85 11.46
CA ASN A 253 9.69 -8.45 11.97
C ASN A 253 9.34 -6.97 11.64
N TYR A 254 8.35 -6.41 12.34
CA TYR A 254 7.93 -5.03 12.16
C TYR A 254 8.94 -4.06 12.77
N LEU A 255 9.38 -3.11 11.97
CA LEU A 255 10.31 -2.06 12.38
C LEU A 255 9.59 -0.73 12.60
N ASN A 256 10.14 0.13 13.45
CA ASN A 256 9.70 1.51 13.53
C ASN A 256 10.13 2.29 12.27
N LYS A 257 9.61 3.50 12.14
CA LYS A 257 9.79 4.33 10.93
C LYS A 257 11.24 4.70 10.67
N ASN A 258 11.99 5.07 11.71
CA ASN A 258 13.39 5.50 11.58
C ASN A 258 14.27 4.35 11.13
N ASP A 259 14.06 3.16 11.71
CA ASP A 259 14.79 1.95 11.34
C ASP A 259 14.50 1.53 9.90
N LEU A 260 13.22 1.60 9.48
CA LEU A 260 12.83 1.29 8.11
C LEU A 260 13.44 2.27 7.10
N GLN A 261 13.44 3.58 7.41
CA GLN A 261 14.09 4.59 6.57
C GLN A 261 15.59 4.35 6.45
N ALA A 262 16.25 3.98 7.54
CA ALA A 262 17.66 3.64 7.51
C ALA A 262 17.93 2.43 6.60
N LEU A 263 17.06 1.40 6.65
CA LEU A 263 17.20 0.27 5.73
C LEU A 263 16.99 0.66 4.26
N TYR A 264 16.00 1.50 3.94
CA TYR A 264 15.87 2.01 2.59
C TYR A 264 17.11 2.80 2.14
N LYS A 265 17.63 3.68 2.98
CA LYS A 265 18.76 4.57 2.66
C LYS A 265 20.04 3.81 2.32
N HIS A 266 20.29 2.68 2.95
CA HIS A 266 21.55 1.93 2.89
C HIS A 266 21.47 0.61 2.12
N ALA A 267 20.29 0.26 1.58
CA ALA A 267 20.14 -0.93 0.74
C ALA A 267 20.86 -0.77 -0.61
N LYS A 268 21.24 -1.88 -1.22
CA LYS A 268 21.76 -1.92 -2.59
C LYS A 268 20.63 -1.77 -3.62
N ALA A 269 19.51 -2.45 -3.39
CA ALA A 269 18.32 -2.39 -4.23
C ALA A 269 17.09 -2.83 -3.44
N PHE A 270 15.93 -2.55 -3.98
CA PHE A 270 14.63 -2.94 -3.43
C PHE A 270 14.00 -4.05 -4.29
N LEU A 271 13.62 -5.15 -3.64
CA LEU A 271 13.00 -6.30 -4.30
C LEU A 271 11.54 -6.40 -3.89
N PHE A 272 10.60 -6.32 -4.83
CA PHE A 272 9.17 -6.35 -4.54
C PHE A 272 8.36 -7.16 -5.56
N PRO A 273 8.71 -8.46 -5.81
CA PRO A 273 8.03 -9.31 -6.78
C PRO A 273 6.73 -9.89 -6.21
N THR A 274 5.81 -9.02 -5.76
CA THR A 274 4.52 -9.43 -5.18
C THR A 274 3.62 -10.04 -6.25
N PHE A 275 2.73 -10.97 -5.87
CA PHE A 275 1.77 -11.51 -6.82
C PHE A 275 0.79 -10.45 -7.32
N TYR A 276 0.39 -9.53 -6.45
CA TYR A 276 -0.53 -8.46 -6.82
C TYR A 276 -0.46 -7.28 -5.85
N GLU A 277 -0.47 -6.09 -6.40
CA GLU A 277 -0.70 -4.83 -5.69
C GLU A 277 -1.75 -3.99 -6.43
N GLY A 278 -2.63 -3.34 -5.66
CA GLY A 278 -3.56 -2.37 -6.25
C GLY A 278 -2.89 -1.05 -6.63
N PHE A 279 -1.73 -0.73 -5.99
CA PHE A 279 -0.86 0.38 -6.36
C PHE A 279 0.62 0.04 -6.18
N GLY A 280 1.06 -0.28 -4.96
CA GLY A 280 2.46 -0.61 -4.69
C GLY A 280 3.25 0.57 -4.12
N ILE A 281 2.74 1.25 -3.09
CA ILE A 281 3.43 2.37 -2.41
C ILE A 281 4.92 2.08 -2.13
N PRO A 282 5.35 0.87 -1.67
CA PRO A 282 6.76 0.59 -1.44
C PRO A 282 7.68 0.74 -2.66
N ILE A 283 7.13 0.60 -3.88
CA ILE A 283 7.89 0.85 -5.13
C ILE A 283 8.32 2.31 -5.19
N LEU A 284 7.38 3.23 -4.98
CA LEU A 284 7.68 4.67 -4.99
C LEU A 284 8.56 5.08 -3.80
N GLU A 285 8.38 4.44 -2.63
CA GLU A 285 9.25 4.68 -1.46
C GLU A 285 10.71 4.33 -1.78
N ALA A 286 10.95 3.17 -2.38
CA ALA A 286 12.28 2.74 -2.78
C ALA A 286 12.91 3.67 -3.83
N MET A 287 12.15 4.05 -4.86
CA MET A 287 12.59 4.99 -5.88
C MET A 287 12.93 6.36 -5.29
N HIS A 288 12.10 6.86 -4.35
CA HIS A 288 12.35 8.12 -3.65
C HIS A 288 13.68 8.10 -2.86
N HIS A 289 14.04 6.95 -2.31
CA HIS A 289 15.34 6.73 -1.66
C HIS A 289 16.51 6.53 -2.65
N GLY A 290 16.25 6.57 -3.95
CA GLY A 290 17.28 6.38 -4.98
C GLY A 290 17.76 4.92 -5.09
N LEU A 291 16.88 3.96 -4.88
CA LEU A 291 17.19 2.54 -5.02
C LEU A 291 16.81 2.02 -6.40
N PRO A 292 17.65 1.20 -7.05
CA PRO A 292 17.20 0.32 -8.11
C PRO A 292 16.06 -0.57 -7.60
N VAL A 293 15.01 -0.73 -8.40
CA VAL A 293 13.81 -1.51 -8.02
C VAL A 293 13.61 -2.68 -8.95
N LEU A 294 13.33 -3.85 -8.36
CA LEU A 294 12.76 -5.01 -9.03
C LEU A 294 11.33 -5.20 -8.55
N THR A 295 10.38 -5.34 -9.49
CA THR A 295 8.98 -5.58 -9.16
C THR A 295 8.30 -6.50 -10.18
N SER A 296 7.00 -6.76 -10.00
CA SER A 296 6.25 -7.73 -10.80
C SER A 296 5.75 -7.17 -12.12
N THR A 297 5.48 -8.07 -13.07
CA THR A 297 4.70 -7.80 -14.28
C THR A 297 3.19 -7.77 -14.04
N THR A 298 2.71 -8.01 -12.81
CA THR A 298 1.29 -8.18 -12.46
C THR A 298 0.73 -7.00 -11.66
N GLY A 299 -0.60 -6.85 -11.69
CA GLY A 299 -1.32 -5.81 -10.96
C GLY A 299 -0.89 -4.40 -11.39
N ALA A 300 -0.84 -3.48 -10.44
CA ALA A 300 -0.43 -2.09 -10.70
C ALA A 300 1.10 -1.88 -10.65
N ALA A 301 1.92 -2.92 -10.40
CA ALA A 301 3.36 -2.75 -10.27
C ALA A 301 4.04 -2.17 -11.54
N PRO A 302 3.67 -2.61 -12.77
CA PRO A 302 4.19 -1.99 -14.00
C PRO A 302 3.77 -0.52 -14.15
N GLU A 303 2.51 -0.19 -13.84
CA GLU A 303 1.98 1.18 -13.88
C GLU A 303 2.72 2.07 -12.87
N THR A 304 2.81 1.64 -11.62
CA THR A 304 3.45 2.40 -10.55
C THR A 304 4.94 2.60 -10.78
N SER A 305 5.62 1.63 -11.38
CA SER A 305 7.04 1.76 -11.70
C SER A 305 7.33 2.55 -12.98
N CYS A 306 6.34 2.68 -13.87
CA CYS A 306 6.39 3.51 -15.10
C CYS A 306 7.67 3.32 -15.92
N GLY A 307 8.14 2.07 -16.07
CA GLY A 307 9.37 1.76 -16.82
C GLY A 307 10.68 2.01 -16.06
N HIS A 308 10.61 2.39 -14.78
CA HIS A 308 11.80 2.67 -13.95
C HIS A 308 12.22 1.48 -13.06
N ALA A 309 11.68 0.28 -13.28
CA ALA A 309 12.03 -0.92 -12.53
C ALA A 309 12.36 -2.10 -13.44
N VAL A 310 13.13 -3.05 -12.93
CA VAL A 310 13.26 -4.38 -13.53
C VAL A 310 11.98 -5.14 -13.26
N LEU A 311 11.27 -5.56 -14.31
CA LEU A 311 10.02 -6.31 -14.22
C LEU A 311 10.28 -7.81 -14.34
N VAL A 312 9.69 -8.60 -13.44
CA VAL A 312 9.84 -10.07 -13.41
C VAL A 312 8.48 -10.75 -13.32
N ASP A 313 8.41 -12.00 -13.81
CA ASP A 313 7.26 -12.86 -13.54
C ASP A 313 7.31 -13.32 -12.07
N PRO A 314 6.32 -12.89 -11.24
CA PRO A 314 6.31 -13.26 -9.83
C PRO A 314 6.01 -14.74 -9.58
N PHE A 315 5.52 -15.47 -10.58
CA PHE A 315 5.22 -16.91 -10.47
C PHE A 315 6.44 -17.78 -10.74
N ASP A 316 7.50 -17.21 -11.34
CA ASP A 316 8.72 -17.92 -11.73
C ASP A 316 9.93 -17.45 -10.89
N PRO A 317 10.43 -18.30 -9.97
CA PRO A 317 11.64 -17.98 -9.21
C PRO A 317 12.90 -17.76 -10.08
N GLU A 318 12.99 -18.38 -11.26
CA GLU A 318 14.12 -18.16 -12.17
C GLU A 318 14.06 -16.75 -12.78
N SER A 319 12.86 -16.29 -13.17
CA SER A 319 12.64 -14.91 -13.60
C SER A 319 13.05 -13.93 -12.52
N ILE A 320 12.67 -14.18 -11.25
CA ILE A 320 13.06 -13.34 -10.12
C ILE A 320 14.60 -13.35 -9.94
N GLY A 321 15.24 -14.50 -9.98
CA GLY A 321 16.69 -14.64 -9.84
C GLY A 321 17.46 -13.89 -10.93
N ASN A 322 17.04 -14.06 -12.19
CA ASN A 322 17.61 -13.35 -13.33
C ASN A 322 17.40 -11.82 -13.22
N GLY A 323 16.23 -11.40 -12.75
CA GLY A 323 15.93 -9.99 -12.51
C GLY A 323 16.81 -9.38 -11.41
N ILE A 324 17.10 -10.14 -10.33
CA ILE A 324 18.03 -9.70 -9.28
C ILE A 324 19.42 -9.46 -9.86
N ASP A 325 19.91 -10.36 -10.71
CA ASP A 325 21.22 -10.20 -11.34
C ASP A 325 21.25 -9.04 -12.35
N GLN A 326 20.12 -8.67 -12.96
CA GLN A 326 20.00 -7.49 -13.84
C GLN A 326 20.13 -6.16 -13.10
N LEU A 327 19.85 -6.11 -11.80
CA LEU A 327 19.94 -4.87 -11.02
C LEU A 327 21.35 -4.27 -11.02
N ASP A 328 22.38 -5.08 -11.21
CA ASP A 328 23.77 -4.60 -11.34
C ASP A 328 24.02 -3.77 -12.61
N SER A 329 23.15 -3.90 -13.62
CA SER A 329 23.23 -3.13 -14.88
C SER A 329 22.44 -1.82 -14.84
N VAL A 330 21.66 -1.56 -13.79
CA VAL A 330 20.90 -0.32 -13.63
C VAL A 330 21.88 0.83 -13.33
N ASP A 331 21.96 1.80 -14.21
CA ASP A 331 22.90 2.90 -14.07
C ASP A 331 22.35 4.05 -13.19
N LYS A 332 23.24 4.98 -12.82
CA LYS A 332 22.88 6.11 -11.96
C LYS A 332 21.84 7.05 -12.59
N ASN A 333 21.81 7.19 -13.91
CA ASN A 333 20.83 8.05 -14.59
C ASN A 333 19.44 7.46 -14.52
N GLN A 334 19.32 6.13 -14.66
CA GLN A 334 18.08 5.40 -14.51
C GLN A 334 17.54 5.53 -13.06
N VAL A 335 18.40 5.39 -12.06
CA VAL A 335 18.04 5.58 -10.64
C VAL A 335 17.59 7.00 -10.36
N GLU A 336 18.29 8.02 -10.88
CA GLU A 336 17.90 9.41 -10.68
C GLU A 336 16.57 9.75 -11.40
N ALA A 337 16.34 9.19 -12.58
CA ALA A 337 15.07 9.32 -13.29
C ALA A 337 13.92 8.69 -12.49
N ALA A 338 14.12 7.49 -11.92
CA ALA A 338 13.16 6.83 -11.04
C ALA A 338 12.84 7.66 -9.79
N LYS A 339 13.88 8.23 -9.17
CA LYS A 339 13.73 9.10 -8.00
C LYS A 339 12.89 10.34 -8.32
N LYS A 340 13.24 11.04 -9.40
CA LYS A 340 12.49 12.21 -9.87
C LYS A 340 11.04 11.88 -10.19
N TYR A 341 10.78 10.73 -10.79
CA TYR A 341 9.42 10.23 -11.03
C TYR A 341 8.66 10.04 -9.71
N ALA A 342 9.27 9.38 -8.72
CA ALA A 342 8.64 9.15 -7.41
C ALA A 342 8.38 10.46 -6.64
N GLU A 343 9.29 11.46 -6.74
CA GLU A 343 9.13 12.79 -6.15
C GLU A 343 7.95 13.57 -6.74
N GLY A 344 7.54 13.26 -7.98
CA GLY A 344 6.32 13.81 -8.59
C GLY A 344 5.02 13.31 -7.97
N HIS A 345 5.05 12.21 -7.21
CA HIS A 345 3.89 11.66 -6.52
C HIS A 345 3.77 12.24 -5.12
N THR A 346 2.81 13.13 -4.91
CA THR A 346 2.58 13.79 -3.61
C THR A 346 1.15 13.56 -3.13
N TRP A 347 0.96 13.56 -1.81
CA TRP A 347 -0.39 13.46 -1.23
C TRP A 347 -1.24 14.68 -1.54
N GLU A 348 -0.63 15.84 -1.72
CA GLU A 348 -1.28 17.06 -2.21
C GLU A 348 -1.82 16.87 -3.64
N GLY A 349 -1.05 16.21 -4.51
CA GLY A 349 -1.48 15.81 -5.85
C GLY A 349 -2.66 14.83 -5.80
N THR A 350 -2.56 13.77 -4.98
CA THR A 350 -3.64 12.80 -4.75
C THR A 350 -4.91 13.50 -4.23
N ALA A 351 -4.78 14.42 -3.27
CA ALA A 351 -5.91 15.18 -2.72
C ALA A 351 -6.53 16.10 -3.78
N LYS A 352 -5.71 16.79 -4.57
CA LYS A 352 -6.20 17.66 -5.66
C LYS A 352 -7.02 16.85 -6.68
N MET A 353 -6.49 15.73 -7.16
CA MET A 353 -7.21 14.85 -8.10
C MET A 353 -8.51 14.30 -7.48
N THR A 354 -8.49 13.95 -6.18
CA THR A 354 -9.68 13.53 -5.45
C THR A 354 -10.75 14.63 -5.41
N VAL A 355 -10.34 15.88 -5.15
CA VAL A 355 -11.24 17.05 -5.16
C VAL A 355 -11.77 17.34 -6.56
N ASP A 356 -10.97 17.17 -7.60
CA ASP A 356 -11.40 17.34 -8.98
C ASP A 356 -12.50 16.32 -9.34
N VAL A 357 -12.39 15.07 -8.85
CA VAL A 357 -13.49 14.09 -8.97
C VAL A 357 -14.75 14.57 -8.25
N TYR A 358 -14.65 15.10 -7.03
CA TYR A 358 -15.83 15.61 -6.33
C TYR A 358 -16.51 16.74 -7.11
N LYS A 359 -15.72 17.71 -7.60
CA LYS A 359 -16.24 18.86 -8.36
C LYS A 359 -16.95 18.49 -9.65
N LYS A 360 -16.51 17.39 -10.28
CA LYS A 360 -17.12 16.90 -11.54
C LYS A 360 -18.57 16.44 -11.34
N TYR A 361 -18.94 16.01 -10.13
CA TYR A 361 -20.27 15.42 -9.86
C TYR A 361 -21.11 16.20 -8.84
N LEU A 362 -20.61 17.30 -8.27
CA LEU A 362 -21.38 18.26 -7.46
C LEU A 362 -22.12 19.27 -8.34
#